data_04b592c4ea9a05c23bc2cfdc02c55d82
#
_entry.id   04b592c4ea9a05c23bc2cfdc02c55d82
#
_cell.length_a   1.000
_cell.length_b   1.000
_cell.length_c   1.000
_cell.angle_alpha   90.00
_cell.angle_beta   90.00
_cell.angle_gamma   90.00
#
_symmetry.space_group_name_H-M   'P 1'
#
loop_
_entity.id
_entity.type
_entity.pdbx_description
1 polymer ?
#
loop_
_entity_poly.entity_id
_entity_poly.type
_entity_poly.pdbx_seq_one_letter_code
_entity_poly.pdbx_strand_id
1 'polypeptide(L)'
;IGEFRPYLGMSFTSPDEAIYPESETNTRYLHARFGLMDQDLTNMAANFLGFLLEVLRYMEQHWELLVNDIEQGTIDLGIKMSEEVRSSLLKKIQPMPERAQELRGIFMQGFEEPIVPKLWPHAQFLTGVGSGGFKVYADKIKEKYMGEKIARYFTGINASEGMISVPYRLNDEKSVPVPDSMFYEFLPTDADDDFSKIVTIDQLETGKEYEVIVTNLSGFYRYRMRDAVKIAGKYKNLPILEFIGRIDQTVSIMGEKTTEVALRTAAEDTAKQLGFDMIDFTVYPDVEHVPPRYIYFMEIESLPEGMKAKEIRFFLERNLAKANPSMGDKVAKGICAPTKLNILEPETYSLYRDLMIMKGIAPAQLKPVHIIRNELQRKFFFSQTEYGVELVK
;
A
#
# COMPACT_ATOMS: atom_id res chain seq x y z
N ILE A 1 0.14 16.84 18.95
CA ILE A 1 -1.14 16.29 18.44
C ILE A 1 -2.29 16.61 19.41
N GLY A 2 -2.08 16.52 20.74
CA GLY A 2 -3.13 16.74 21.75
C GLY A 2 -3.86 18.08 21.68
N GLU A 3 -3.15 19.17 21.43
CA GLU A 3 -3.73 20.53 21.33
C GLU A 3 -4.56 20.75 20.05
N PHE A 4 -4.28 20.02 18.97
CA PHE A 4 -5.00 20.12 17.70
C PHE A 4 -6.16 19.12 17.58
N ARG A 5 -6.30 18.18 18.51
CA ARG A 5 -7.33 17.14 18.48
C ARG A 5 -8.76 17.64 18.34
N PRO A 6 -9.17 18.73 19.05
CA PRO A 6 -10.52 19.30 18.88
C PRO A 6 -10.80 19.83 17.47
N TYR A 7 -9.77 20.34 16.79
CA TYR A 7 -9.91 20.88 15.43
C TYR A 7 -9.88 19.79 14.36
N LEU A 8 -9.17 18.67 14.60
CA LEU A 8 -9.14 17.53 13.72
C LEU A 8 -10.50 16.84 13.60
N GLY A 9 -11.22 16.67 14.74
CA GLY A 9 -12.55 16.09 14.74
C GLY A 9 -13.61 16.86 13.94
N MET A 10 -13.40 18.15 13.67
CA MET A 10 -14.28 18.95 12.81
C MET A 10 -14.04 18.70 11.31
N SER A 11 -12.93 18.08 10.95
CA SER A 11 -12.51 17.86 9.55
C SER A 11 -12.70 16.40 9.09
N PHE A 12 -13.04 15.50 10.00
CA PHE A 12 -13.18 14.08 9.70
C PHE A 12 -14.59 13.58 9.99
N THR A 13 -15.17 12.89 9.01
CA THR A 13 -16.44 12.16 9.18
C THR A 13 -16.27 10.98 10.14
N SER A 14 -15.12 10.33 10.13
CA SER A 14 -14.83 9.20 11.02
C SER A 14 -14.66 9.66 12.46
N PRO A 15 -15.26 8.96 13.44
CA PRO A 15 -15.16 9.31 14.85
C PRO A 15 -13.78 9.01 15.41
N ASP A 16 -13.45 9.62 16.55
CA ASP A 16 -12.18 9.41 17.25
C ASP A 16 -11.90 7.92 17.52
N GLU A 17 -12.92 7.14 17.82
CA GLU A 17 -12.83 5.70 18.09
C GLU A 17 -12.39 4.88 16.87
N ALA A 18 -12.61 5.42 15.66
CA ALA A 18 -12.11 4.82 14.42
C ALA A 18 -10.71 5.31 14.06
N ILE A 19 -10.40 6.59 14.37
CA ILE A 19 -9.09 7.22 14.04
C ILE A 19 -8.02 6.79 15.06
N TYR A 20 -8.40 6.62 16.32
CA TYR A 20 -7.54 6.21 17.46
C TYR A 20 -8.14 4.95 18.14
N PRO A 21 -8.17 3.81 17.43
CA PRO A 21 -8.89 2.65 17.92
C PRO A 21 -8.22 2.02 19.12
N GLU A 22 -9.05 1.53 20.05
CA GLU A 22 -8.62 0.55 21.04
C GLU A 22 -8.35 -0.81 20.35
N SER A 23 -7.60 -1.69 21.04
CA SER A 23 -7.40 -3.06 20.58
C SER A 23 -8.76 -3.75 20.36
N GLU A 24 -8.88 -4.57 19.33
CA GLU A 24 -10.08 -5.31 18.92
C GLU A 24 -11.20 -4.48 18.27
N THR A 25 -11.07 -3.15 18.13
CA THR A 25 -12.09 -2.34 17.46
C THR A 25 -12.08 -2.58 15.94
N ASN A 26 -13.23 -2.92 15.38
CA ASN A 26 -13.39 -3.05 13.92
C ASN A 26 -13.41 -1.67 13.24
N THR A 27 -12.24 -1.15 12.91
CA THR A 27 -12.07 0.18 12.32
C THR A 27 -12.63 0.26 10.91
N ARG A 28 -12.57 -0.82 10.12
CA ARG A 28 -13.12 -0.88 8.76
C ARG A 28 -14.62 -0.63 8.77
N TYR A 29 -15.34 -1.29 9.67
CA TYR A 29 -16.75 -1.04 9.87
C TYR A 29 -17.04 0.41 10.24
N LEU A 30 -16.30 0.97 11.21
CA LEU A 30 -16.54 2.33 11.68
C LEU A 30 -16.28 3.37 10.58
N HIS A 31 -15.16 3.29 9.86
CA HIS A 31 -14.89 4.20 8.75
C HIS A 31 -15.93 4.09 7.64
N ALA A 32 -16.31 2.87 7.25
CA ALA A 32 -17.35 2.66 6.24
C ALA A 32 -18.71 3.23 6.69
N ARG A 33 -19.15 2.90 7.91
CA ARG A 33 -20.44 3.31 8.43
C ARG A 33 -20.56 4.83 8.54
N PHE A 34 -19.59 5.48 9.20
CA PHE A 34 -19.63 6.94 9.38
C PHE A 34 -19.42 7.68 8.07
N GLY A 35 -18.61 7.16 7.16
CA GLY A 35 -18.51 7.69 5.80
C GLY A 35 -19.83 7.61 5.04
N LEU A 36 -20.56 6.49 5.12
CA LEU A 36 -21.86 6.32 4.44
C LEU A 36 -22.97 7.21 5.02
N MET A 37 -22.89 7.58 6.30
CA MET A 37 -23.83 8.52 6.92
C MET A 37 -23.70 9.95 6.36
N ASP A 38 -22.50 10.35 5.95
CA ASP A 38 -22.22 11.67 5.42
C ASP A 38 -22.46 11.69 3.90
N GLN A 39 -23.35 12.57 3.44
CA GLN A 39 -23.63 12.77 2.00
C GLN A 39 -22.64 13.72 1.33
N ASP A 40 -22.05 14.62 2.09
CA ASP A 40 -21.23 15.73 1.61
C ASP A 40 -19.73 15.43 1.66
N LEU A 41 -19.35 14.15 1.76
CA LEU A 41 -17.95 13.76 1.77
C LEU A 41 -17.25 14.22 0.49
N THR A 42 -16.19 15.02 0.65
CA THR A 42 -15.44 15.62 -0.47
C THR A 42 -14.08 14.99 -0.68
N ASN A 43 -13.49 14.40 0.36
CA ASN A 43 -12.15 13.83 0.33
C ASN A 43 -12.10 12.50 1.09
N MET A 44 -11.49 11.50 0.50
CA MET A 44 -11.12 10.27 1.16
C MET A 44 -9.62 10.26 1.42
N ALA A 45 -9.22 10.19 2.67
CA ALA A 45 -7.83 10.26 3.06
C ALA A 45 -7.40 9.06 3.92
N ALA A 46 -6.22 8.54 3.62
CA ALA A 46 -5.54 7.56 4.47
C ALA A 46 -4.04 7.77 4.38
N ASN A 47 -3.31 7.56 5.48
CA ASN A 47 -1.85 7.61 5.43
C ASN A 47 -1.30 6.64 4.37
N PHE A 48 -1.81 5.40 4.37
CA PHE A 48 -1.48 4.40 3.35
C PHE A 48 -2.77 3.92 2.68
N LEU A 49 -2.81 3.99 1.36
CA LEU A 49 -4.02 3.70 0.57
C LEU A 49 -4.48 2.24 0.65
N GLY A 50 -3.61 1.31 1.07
CA GLY A 50 -3.99 -0.07 1.36
C GLY A 50 -5.12 -0.19 2.38
N PHE A 51 -5.10 0.65 3.44
CA PHE A 51 -6.17 0.66 4.43
C PHE A 51 -7.51 1.17 3.85
N LEU A 52 -7.47 2.20 3.03
CA LEU A 52 -8.69 2.69 2.37
C LEU A 52 -9.28 1.63 1.44
N LEU A 53 -8.44 0.90 0.71
CA LEU A 53 -8.90 -0.21 -0.11
C LEU A 53 -9.62 -1.28 0.73
N GLU A 54 -9.10 -1.61 1.91
CA GLU A 54 -9.77 -2.54 2.83
C GLU A 54 -11.11 -2.01 3.34
N VAL A 55 -11.23 -0.71 3.63
CA VAL A 55 -12.51 -0.10 4.02
C VAL A 55 -13.53 -0.19 2.88
N LEU A 56 -13.11 0.08 1.63
CA LEU A 56 -13.98 -0.01 0.47
C LEU A 56 -14.40 -1.46 0.17
N ARG A 57 -13.49 -2.42 0.31
CA ARG A 57 -13.82 -3.86 0.21
C ARG A 57 -14.77 -4.31 1.31
N TYR A 58 -14.52 -3.88 2.54
CA TYR A 58 -15.43 -4.17 3.65
C TYR A 58 -16.83 -3.63 3.37
N MET A 59 -16.94 -2.42 2.86
CA MET A 59 -18.20 -1.83 2.44
C MET A 59 -18.89 -2.66 1.35
N GLU A 60 -18.17 -3.11 0.34
CA GLU A 60 -18.69 -3.97 -0.73
C GLU A 60 -19.22 -5.31 -0.20
N GLN A 61 -18.49 -5.94 0.72
CA GLN A 61 -18.84 -7.24 1.28
C GLN A 61 -19.95 -7.19 2.32
N HIS A 62 -20.13 -6.06 3.02
CA HIS A 62 -21.03 -5.94 4.18
C HIS A 62 -22.02 -4.77 4.06
N TRP A 63 -22.33 -4.32 2.83
CA TRP A 63 -23.21 -3.16 2.65
C TRP A 63 -24.60 -3.34 3.24
N GLU A 64 -25.17 -4.53 3.22
CA GLU A 64 -26.49 -4.80 3.79
C GLU A 64 -26.50 -4.54 5.30
N LEU A 65 -25.48 -5.04 6.01
CA LEU A 65 -25.30 -4.80 7.44
C LEU A 65 -25.14 -3.31 7.73
N LEU A 66 -24.27 -2.64 6.98
CA LEU A 66 -24.00 -1.20 7.15
C LEU A 66 -25.28 -0.37 6.93
N VAL A 67 -26.03 -0.66 5.88
CA VAL A 67 -27.28 0.04 5.56
C VAL A 67 -28.35 -0.20 6.64
N ASN A 68 -28.51 -1.44 7.12
CA ASN A 68 -29.45 -1.76 8.19
C ASN A 68 -29.11 -1.04 9.49
N ASP A 69 -27.83 -1.00 9.86
CA ASP A 69 -27.35 -0.28 11.05
C ASP A 69 -27.55 1.24 10.94
N ILE A 70 -27.40 1.81 9.73
CA ILE A 70 -27.68 3.23 9.47
C ILE A 70 -29.18 3.51 9.56
N GLU A 71 -30.02 2.65 8.98
CA GLU A 71 -31.47 2.77 9.02
C GLU A 71 -32.00 2.81 10.44
N GLN A 72 -31.52 1.91 11.29
CA GLN A 72 -31.97 1.73 12.67
C GLN A 72 -31.26 2.62 13.69
N GLY A 73 -30.13 3.23 13.34
CA GLY A 73 -29.26 3.96 14.26
C GLY A 73 -28.62 3.04 15.29
N THR A 74 -28.21 1.83 14.88
CA THR A 74 -27.62 0.79 15.74
C THR A 74 -26.20 0.43 15.30
N ILE A 75 -25.56 -0.40 16.11
CA ILE A 75 -24.31 -1.10 15.77
C ILE A 75 -24.55 -2.57 16.04
N ASP A 76 -24.43 -3.39 15.02
CA ASP A 76 -24.62 -4.84 15.15
C ASP A 76 -23.74 -5.42 16.25
N LEU A 77 -24.29 -6.35 17.03
CA LEU A 77 -23.63 -6.94 18.20
C LEU A 77 -22.42 -7.81 17.81
N GLY A 78 -22.38 -8.33 16.59
CA GLY A 78 -21.25 -9.09 16.06
C GLY A 78 -20.02 -8.22 15.75
N ILE A 79 -20.17 -6.89 15.70
CA ILE A 79 -19.05 -5.97 15.48
C ILE A 79 -18.19 -5.89 16.75
N LYS A 80 -16.94 -6.34 16.66
CA LYS A 80 -16.01 -6.35 17.80
C LYS A 80 -15.62 -4.93 18.20
N MET A 81 -15.79 -4.60 19.46
CA MET A 81 -15.34 -3.40 20.17
C MET A 81 -15.65 -3.53 21.66
N SER A 82 -15.01 -2.72 22.50
CA SER A 82 -15.35 -2.67 23.93
C SER A 82 -16.75 -2.06 24.14
N GLU A 83 -17.40 -2.38 25.26
CA GLU A 83 -18.69 -1.78 25.65
C GLU A 83 -18.60 -0.27 25.85
N GLU A 84 -17.45 0.22 26.27
CA GLU A 84 -17.19 1.65 26.44
C GLU A 84 -17.18 2.37 25.08
N VAL A 85 -16.45 1.83 24.10
CA VAL A 85 -16.43 2.33 22.71
C VAL A 85 -17.82 2.26 22.11
N ARG A 86 -18.55 1.14 22.25
CA ARG A 86 -19.92 0.98 21.75
C ARG A 86 -20.85 2.04 22.33
N SER A 87 -20.82 2.23 23.64
CA SER A 87 -21.67 3.23 24.33
C SER A 87 -21.33 4.66 23.89
N SER A 88 -20.07 4.96 23.63
CA SER A 88 -19.64 6.26 23.10
C SER A 88 -20.16 6.50 21.70
N LEU A 89 -20.05 5.52 20.82
CA LEU A 89 -20.49 5.60 19.43
C LEU A 89 -22.02 5.71 19.31
N LEU A 90 -22.78 4.96 20.13
CA LEU A 90 -24.25 5.01 20.14
C LEU A 90 -24.80 6.41 20.47
N LYS A 91 -24.05 7.25 21.20
CA LYS A 91 -24.41 8.66 21.45
C LYS A 91 -24.23 9.56 20.23
N LYS A 92 -23.44 9.14 19.25
CA LYS A 92 -23.09 9.91 18.04
C LYS A 92 -23.95 9.55 16.82
N ILE A 93 -24.77 8.50 16.93
CA ILE A 93 -25.58 7.98 15.82
C ILE A 93 -27.07 8.08 16.14
N GLN A 94 -27.83 8.21 15.07
CA GLN A 94 -29.30 8.21 15.11
C GLN A 94 -29.85 7.45 13.90
N PRO A 95 -31.10 7.01 13.91
CA PRO A 95 -31.73 6.42 12.74
C PRO A 95 -31.75 7.38 11.55
N MET A 96 -31.35 6.86 10.36
CA MET A 96 -31.31 7.61 9.10
C MET A 96 -32.01 6.82 7.97
N PRO A 97 -33.34 6.59 8.06
CA PRO A 97 -34.07 5.73 7.12
C PRO A 97 -34.02 6.23 5.66
N GLU A 98 -34.05 7.55 5.45
CA GLU A 98 -33.98 8.14 4.09
C GLU A 98 -32.63 7.87 3.47
N ARG A 99 -31.52 8.10 4.22
CA ARG A 99 -30.17 7.80 3.74
C ARG A 99 -29.98 6.30 3.50
N ALA A 100 -30.47 5.45 4.36
CA ALA A 100 -30.42 4.00 4.20
C ALA A 100 -31.16 3.55 2.94
N GLN A 101 -32.32 4.11 2.63
CA GLN A 101 -33.08 3.81 1.41
C GLN A 101 -32.29 4.22 0.16
N GLU A 102 -31.68 5.41 0.15
CA GLU A 102 -30.82 5.88 -0.93
C GLU A 102 -29.63 4.93 -1.14
N LEU A 103 -28.88 4.63 -0.07
CA LEU A 103 -27.73 3.73 -0.10
C LEU A 103 -28.11 2.34 -0.63
N ARG A 104 -29.22 1.78 -0.16
CA ARG A 104 -29.74 0.47 -0.62
C ARG A 104 -30.00 0.50 -2.13
N GLY A 105 -30.60 1.56 -2.63
CA GLY A 105 -30.84 1.73 -4.07
C GLY A 105 -29.56 1.82 -4.90
N ILE A 106 -28.50 2.41 -4.35
CA ILE A 106 -27.19 2.49 -5.01
C ILE A 106 -26.49 1.12 -4.99
N PHE A 107 -26.41 0.45 -3.83
CA PHE A 107 -25.72 -0.82 -3.68
C PHE A 107 -26.38 -1.96 -4.47
N MET A 108 -27.71 -1.96 -4.59
CA MET A 108 -28.44 -2.93 -5.42
C MET A 108 -28.10 -2.87 -6.93
N GLN A 109 -27.48 -1.77 -7.40
CA GLN A 109 -26.97 -1.67 -8.77
C GLN A 109 -25.66 -2.45 -8.98
N GLY A 110 -25.05 -2.94 -7.89
CA GLY A 110 -23.78 -3.67 -7.94
C GLY A 110 -22.56 -2.76 -7.98
N PHE A 111 -21.39 -3.39 -8.12
CA PHE A 111 -20.06 -2.76 -8.05
C PHE A 111 -19.28 -2.88 -9.38
N GLU A 112 -19.97 -3.21 -10.47
CA GLU A 112 -19.36 -3.30 -11.82
C GLU A 112 -18.86 -1.95 -12.31
N GLU A 113 -19.48 -0.86 -11.86
CA GLU A 113 -19.05 0.50 -12.12
C GLU A 113 -18.58 1.18 -10.84
N PRO A 114 -17.66 2.16 -10.93
CA PRO A 114 -17.17 2.90 -9.78
C PRO A 114 -18.31 3.46 -8.91
N ILE A 115 -18.40 2.97 -7.67
CA ILE A 115 -19.53 3.26 -6.79
C ILE A 115 -19.36 4.57 -5.99
N VAL A 116 -18.12 4.99 -5.72
CA VAL A 116 -17.83 6.18 -4.90
C VAL A 116 -18.51 7.44 -5.42
N PRO A 117 -18.51 7.77 -6.73
CA PRO A 117 -19.23 8.95 -7.25
C PRO A 117 -20.77 8.86 -7.11
N LYS A 118 -21.32 7.65 -6.95
CA LYS A 118 -22.76 7.44 -6.71
C LYS A 118 -23.09 7.66 -5.23
N LEU A 119 -22.24 7.17 -4.33
CA LEU A 119 -22.40 7.30 -2.87
C LEU A 119 -22.15 8.73 -2.37
N TRP A 120 -21.15 9.39 -2.97
CA TRP A 120 -20.69 10.75 -2.62
C TRP A 120 -20.48 11.59 -3.87
N PRO A 121 -21.54 12.23 -4.38
CA PRO A 121 -21.46 13.04 -5.60
C PRO A 121 -20.49 14.22 -5.51
N HIS A 122 -20.18 14.67 -4.29
CA HIS A 122 -19.25 15.78 -4.02
C HIS A 122 -17.80 15.33 -3.77
N ALA A 123 -17.50 14.02 -3.84
CA ALA A 123 -16.14 13.52 -3.70
C ALA A 123 -15.23 14.01 -4.83
N GLN A 124 -14.15 14.69 -4.47
CA GLN A 124 -13.22 15.34 -5.39
C GLN A 124 -11.83 14.74 -5.35
N PHE A 125 -11.39 14.27 -4.16
CA PHE A 125 -10.01 13.86 -3.95
C PHE A 125 -9.90 12.50 -3.25
N LEU A 126 -8.89 11.77 -3.67
CA LEU A 126 -8.26 10.68 -2.93
C LEU A 126 -6.90 11.17 -2.42
N THR A 127 -6.68 11.19 -1.12
CA THR A 127 -5.44 11.70 -0.52
C THR A 127 -4.71 10.59 0.23
N GLY A 128 -3.41 10.45 -0.01
CA GLY A 128 -2.57 9.49 0.73
C GLY A 128 -1.26 9.16 0.06
N VAL A 129 -0.50 8.27 0.69
CA VAL A 129 0.72 7.70 0.09
C VAL A 129 0.30 6.62 -0.91
N GLY A 130 0.49 6.90 -2.18
CA GLY A 130 0.16 6.00 -3.29
C GLY A 130 1.33 5.77 -4.25
N SER A 131 2.57 6.08 -3.83
CA SER A 131 3.80 5.85 -4.59
C SER A 131 4.56 4.63 -4.08
N GLY A 132 5.57 4.19 -4.82
CA GLY A 132 6.37 3.03 -4.45
C GLY A 132 5.50 1.76 -4.29
N GLY A 133 5.64 1.04 -3.18
CA GLY A 133 4.87 -0.17 -2.85
C GLY A 133 3.36 0.03 -2.71
N PHE A 134 2.88 1.27 -2.58
CA PHE A 134 1.46 1.57 -2.40
C PHE A 134 0.72 1.88 -3.71
N LYS A 135 1.43 1.96 -4.84
CA LYS A 135 0.85 2.30 -6.15
C LYS A 135 -0.28 1.34 -6.55
N VAL A 136 -0.09 0.05 -6.35
CA VAL A 136 -1.10 -0.98 -6.66
C VAL A 136 -2.44 -0.72 -5.98
N TYR A 137 -2.42 -0.25 -4.73
CA TYR A 137 -3.65 0.07 -4.00
C TYR A 137 -4.34 1.31 -4.57
N ALA A 138 -3.55 2.35 -4.91
CA ALA A 138 -4.07 3.56 -5.54
C ALA A 138 -4.74 3.27 -6.89
N ASP A 139 -4.13 2.41 -7.69
CA ASP A 139 -4.67 2.03 -9.00
C ASP A 139 -5.93 1.17 -8.85
N LYS A 140 -5.95 0.17 -7.96
CA LYS A 140 -7.15 -0.63 -7.66
C LYS A 140 -8.33 0.22 -7.14
N ILE A 141 -8.06 1.16 -6.22
CA ILE A 141 -9.09 2.08 -5.71
C ILE A 141 -9.68 2.90 -6.86
N LYS A 142 -8.81 3.44 -7.73
CA LYS A 142 -9.23 4.22 -8.89
C LYS A 142 -10.07 3.39 -9.84
N GLU A 143 -9.57 2.26 -10.28
CA GLU A 143 -10.19 1.42 -11.30
C GLU A 143 -11.53 0.85 -10.83
N LYS A 144 -11.58 0.30 -9.63
CA LYS A 144 -12.79 -0.41 -9.15
C LYS A 144 -13.82 0.52 -8.50
N TYR A 145 -13.37 1.50 -7.70
CA TYR A 145 -14.30 2.23 -6.82
C TYR A 145 -14.53 3.70 -7.18
N MET A 146 -13.50 4.42 -7.68
CA MET A 146 -13.56 5.88 -7.84
C MET A 146 -13.75 6.36 -9.28
N GLY A 147 -13.22 5.65 -10.27
CA GLY A 147 -13.21 6.10 -11.65
C GLY A 147 -12.30 7.31 -11.91
N GLU A 148 -12.46 7.95 -13.08
CA GLU A 148 -11.58 9.02 -13.55
C GLU A 148 -11.92 10.41 -12.97
N LYS A 149 -13.12 10.59 -12.42
CA LYS A 149 -13.61 11.92 -11.97
C LYS A 149 -12.96 12.40 -10.69
N ILE A 150 -12.52 11.45 -9.82
CA ILE A 150 -11.92 11.76 -8.53
C ILE A 150 -10.41 11.88 -8.70
N ALA A 151 -9.88 13.06 -8.38
CA ALA A 151 -8.45 13.34 -8.51
C ALA A 151 -7.64 12.65 -7.39
N ARG A 152 -6.45 12.16 -7.72
CA ARG A 152 -5.50 11.62 -6.74
C ARG A 152 -4.53 12.70 -6.30
N TYR A 153 -4.50 12.98 -5.01
CA TYR A 153 -3.55 13.87 -4.38
C TYR A 153 -2.58 13.02 -3.54
N PHE A 154 -1.46 12.67 -4.12
CA PHE A 154 -0.40 11.96 -3.41
C PHE A 154 0.38 12.95 -2.54
N THR A 155 0.71 12.54 -1.31
CA THR A 155 1.27 13.47 -0.31
C THR A 155 2.76 13.76 -0.49
N GLY A 156 3.41 13.23 -1.55
CA GLY A 156 4.85 13.33 -1.73
C GLY A 156 5.61 12.38 -0.79
N ILE A 157 6.89 12.67 -0.53
CA ILE A 157 7.74 11.90 0.36
C ILE A 157 7.74 12.56 1.73
N ASN A 158 7.09 11.90 2.70
CA ASN A 158 7.04 12.32 4.09
C ASN A 158 7.70 11.26 4.96
N ALA A 159 8.56 11.68 5.86
CA ALA A 159 9.27 10.83 6.80
C ALA A 159 9.24 11.42 8.22
N SER A 160 9.67 10.66 9.21
CA SER A 160 9.82 11.16 10.59
C SER A 160 10.83 12.30 10.69
N GLU A 161 11.78 12.31 9.77
CA GLU A 161 12.82 13.35 9.63
C GLU A 161 12.26 14.68 9.12
N GLY A 162 11.11 14.66 8.46
CA GLY A 162 10.41 15.83 7.97
C GLY A 162 9.74 15.65 6.61
N MET A 163 9.20 16.73 6.09
CA MET A 163 8.59 16.78 4.76
C MET A 163 9.70 16.93 3.71
N ILE A 164 10.00 15.82 3.01
CA ILE A 164 11.07 15.77 2.02
C ILE A 164 10.63 16.41 0.70
N SER A 165 9.40 16.09 0.28
CA SER A 165 8.89 16.57 -1.00
C SER A 165 7.36 16.71 -0.97
N VAL A 166 6.84 17.53 -1.87
CA VAL A 166 5.39 17.74 -2.06
C VAL A 166 5.01 17.40 -3.51
N PRO A 167 3.76 16.98 -3.76
CA PRO A 167 3.30 16.75 -5.12
C PRO A 167 3.36 18.04 -5.93
N TYR A 168 3.79 17.95 -7.18
CA TYR A 168 3.86 19.11 -8.05
C TYR A 168 2.61 19.24 -8.97
N ARG A 169 1.81 18.18 -9.05
CA ARG A 169 0.50 18.18 -9.73
C ARG A 169 -0.37 16.99 -9.28
N LEU A 170 -1.68 17.09 -9.55
CA LEU A 170 -2.64 16.02 -9.30
C LEU A 170 -2.44 14.83 -10.24
N ASN A 171 -2.87 13.66 -9.80
CA ASN A 171 -2.82 12.40 -10.56
C ASN A 171 -1.41 11.92 -10.93
N ASP A 172 -0.37 12.49 -10.32
CA ASP A 172 1.02 12.11 -10.52
C ASP A 172 1.66 11.82 -9.15
N GLU A 173 2.28 10.67 -9.02
CA GLU A 173 2.97 10.23 -7.80
C GLU A 173 4.33 10.90 -7.59
N LYS A 174 4.82 11.60 -8.60
CA LYS A 174 6.09 12.32 -8.51
C LYS A 174 5.92 13.62 -7.74
N SER A 175 7.01 14.08 -7.18
CA SER A 175 7.03 15.20 -6.25
C SER A 175 8.25 16.10 -6.49
N VAL A 176 8.24 17.26 -5.87
CA VAL A 176 9.40 18.17 -5.86
C VAL A 176 9.87 18.38 -4.42
N PRO A 177 11.17 18.48 -4.16
CA PRO A 177 11.68 18.72 -2.80
C PRO A 177 11.19 20.06 -2.27
N VAL A 178 11.09 20.16 -0.93
CA VAL A 178 10.73 21.40 -0.23
C VAL A 178 12.03 22.08 0.23
N PRO A 179 12.57 23.03 -0.53
CA PRO A 179 13.93 23.55 -0.29
C PRO A 179 14.08 24.30 1.05
N ASP A 180 12.97 24.83 1.60
CA ASP A 180 12.98 25.53 2.88
C ASP A 180 12.89 24.61 4.10
N SER A 181 12.61 23.30 3.90
CA SER A 181 12.43 22.36 5.02
C SER A 181 13.74 21.83 5.53
N MET A 182 14.72 21.62 4.65
CA MET A 182 16.01 21.02 4.98
C MET A 182 17.04 21.24 3.87
N PHE A 183 18.31 20.96 4.17
CA PHE A 183 19.36 20.88 3.17
C PHE A 183 19.48 19.46 2.63
N TYR A 184 19.49 19.32 1.31
CA TYR A 184 19.53 18.05 0.60
C TYR A 184 20.87 17.78 -0.05
N GLU A 185 21.36 16.58 0.17
CA GLU A 185 22.46 15.96 -0.54
C GLU A 185 22.00 14.63 -1.14
N PHE A 186 22.67 14.17 -2.18
CA PHE A 186 22.27 13.00 -2.92
C PHE A 186 23.49 12.12 -3.23
N LEU A 187 23.43 10.83 -2.86
CA LEU A 187 24.46 9.86 -3.17
C LEU A 187 23.96 8.97 -4.31
N PRO A 188 24.66 8.89 -5.47
CA PRO A 188 24.28 7.95 -6.53
C PRO A 188 24.14 6.52 -5.98
N THR A 189 23.08 5.80 -6.35
CA THR A 189 22.82 4.44 -5.82
C THR A 189 23.86 3.40 -6.27
N ASP A 190 24.63 3.70 -7.32
CA ASP A 190 25.76 2.91 -7.82
C ASP A 190 27.13 3.31 -7.25
N ALA A 191 27.15 4.24 -6.29
CA ALA A 191 28.40 4.76 -5.71
C ALA A 191 29.08 3.81 -4.71
N ASP A 192 28.45 2.69 -4.33
CA ASP A 192 28.97 1.72 -3.35
C ASP A 192 29.53 2.37 -2.06
N ASP A 193 28.77 3.34 -1.49
CA ASP A 193 29.14 4.13 -0.30
C ASP A 193 30.37 5.06 -0.48
N ASP A 194 30.76 5.36 -1.70
CA ASP A 194 31.79 6.39 -1.97
C ASP A 194 31.21 7.80 -1.77
N PHE A 195 31.38 8.34 -0.56
CA PHE A 195 30.86 9.66 -0.18
C PHE A 195 31.52 10.84 -0.93
N SER A 196 32.61 10.63 -1.65
CA SER A 196 33.17 11.65 -2.52
C SER A 196 32.28 11.97 -3.72
N LYS A 197 31.35 11.08 -4.06
CA LYS A 197 30.37 11.23 -5.13
C LYS A 197 29.06 11.90 -4.71
N ILE A 198 28.94 12.36 -3.47
CA ILE A 198 27.77 13.12 -3.03
C ILE A 198 27.66 14.41 -3.84
N VAL A 199 26.45 14.67 -4.32
CA VAL A 199 26.11 15.85 -5.11
C VAL A 199 25.00 16.64 -4.44
N THR A 200 24.88 17.93 -4.80
CA THR A 200 23.79 18.81 -4.36
C THR A 200 22.65 18.83 -5.37
N ILE A 201 21.54 19.45 -5.00
CA ILE A 201 20.29 19.43 -5.76
C ILE A 201 20.42 19.97 -7.21
N ASP A 202 21.31 20.92 -7.41
CA ASP A 202 21.61 21.55 -8.70
C ASP A 202 22.43 20.66 -9.65
N GLN A 203 23.14 19.67 -9.10
CA GLN A 203 24.01 18.74 -9.82
C GLN A 203 23.31 17.44 -10.22
N LEU A 204 22.02 17.27 -9.88
CA LEU A 204 21.26 16.07 -10.18
C LEU A 204 21.01 15.90 -11.68
N GLU A 205 21.19 14.68 -12.15
CA GLU A 205 21.03 14.31 -13.57
C GLU A 205 19.71 13.55 -13.77
N THR A 206 18.93 13.97 -14.77
CA THR A 206 17.70 13.28 -15.16
C THR A 206 17.98 11.83 -15.59
N GLY A 207 17.16 10.91 -15.11
CA GLY A 207 17.26 9.47 -15.37
C GLY A 207 18.09 8.70 -14.37
N LYS A 208 18.95 9.36 -13.58
CA LYS A 208 19.75 8.72 -12.53
C LYS A 208 19.00 8.55 -11.22
N GLU A 209 19.49 7.61 -10.42
CA GLU A 209 18.94 7.24 -9.12
C GLU A 209 19.90 7.62 -7.99
N TYR A 210 19.34 8.16 -6.92
CA TYR A 210 20.10 8.67 -5.79
C TYR A 210 19.46 8.29 -4.46
N GLU A 211 20.28 8.02 -3.45
CA GLU A 211 19.91 8.02 -2.05
C GLU A 211 19.76 9.47 -1.56
N VAL A 212 18.68 9.75 -0.84
CA VAL A 212 18.46 11.06 -0.23
C VAL A 212 19.19 11.14 1.11
N ILE A 213 19.96 12.22 1.29
CA ILE A 213 20.68 12.57 2.52
C ILE A 213 20.18 13.94 2.96
N VAL A 214 19.83 14.09 4.23
CA VAL A 214 19.22 15.32 4.74
C VAL A 214 19.97 15.90 5.94
N THR A 215 19.98 17.23 5.99
CA THR A 215 20.38 18.00 7.18
C THR A 215 19.23 18.94 7.54
N ASN A 216 18.72 18.90 8.77
CA ASN A 216 17.57 19.68 9.18
C ASN A 216 17.76 20.33 10.58
N LEU A 217 16.81 21.20 10.93
CA LEU A 217 16.81 21.93 12.20
C LEU A 217 16.51 21.05 13.42
N SER A 218 15.98 19.83 13.23
CA SER A 218 15.70 18.87 14.30
C SER A 218 16.95 18.14 14.77
N GLY A 219 18.13 18.41 14.19
CA GLY A 219 19.41 17.88 14.62
C GLY A 219 19.96 16.73 13.75
N PHE A 220 19.27 16.36 12.69
CA PHE A 220 19.85 15.46 11.69
C PHE A 220 20.92 16.20 10.89
N TYR A 221 22.12 15.64 10.86
CA TYR A 221 23.26 16.18 10.11
C TYR A 221 23.79 15.15 9.16
N ARG A 222 23.66 15.40 7.84
CA ARG A 222 24.02 14.49 6.75
C ARG A 222 23.49 13.08 6.96
N TYR A 223 22.22 13.02 7.40
CA TYR A 223 21.55 11.77 7.73
C TYR A 223 21.12 11.04 6.47
N ARG A 224 21.59 9.81 6.32
CA ARG A 224 21.24 8.92 5.21
C ARG A 224 19.87 8.34 5.48
N MET A 225 18.91 8.73 4.66
CA MET A 225 17.52 8.24 4.80
C MET A 225 17.34 6.80 4.32
N ARG A 226 18.26 6.31 3.52
CA ARG A 226 18.16 5.02 2.81
C ARG A 226 16.97 4.96 1.85
N ASP A 227 16.38 6.08 1.55
CA ASP A 227 15.33 6.23 0.55
C ASP A 227 15.95 6.62 -0.79
N ALA A 228 15.62 5.85 -1.83
CA ALA A 228 16.09 6.08 -3.19
C ALA A 228 15.03 6.79 -4.01
N VAL A 229 15.48 7.78 -4.78
CA VAL A 229 14.67 8.53 -5.74
C VAL A 229 15.31 8.51 -7.11
N LYS A 230 14.49 8.43 -8.16
CA LYS A 230 14.91 8.67 -9.54
C LYS A 230 14.58 10.10 -9.93
N ILE A 231 15.48 10.75 -10.65
CA ILE A 231 15.24 12.08 -11.18
C ILE A 231 14.46 11.96 -12.50
N ALA A 232 13.16 12.24 -12.44
CA ALA A 232 12.26 12.12 -13.60
C ALA A 232 12.31 13.33 -14.53
N GLY A 233 12.92 14.45 -14.10
CA GLY A 233 13.01 15.67 -14.87
C GLY A 233 13.21 16.89 -13.97
N LYS A 234 12.81 18.07 -14.44
CA LYS A 234 12.87 19.32 -13.67
C LYS A 234 11.53 20.05 -13.73
N TYR A 235 11.13 20.62 -12.61
CA TYR A 235 10.05 21.60 -12.50
C TYR A 235 10.67 22.93 -12.09
N LYS A 236 10.73 23.88 -13.02
CA LYS A 236 11.56 25.10 -12.89
C LYS A 236 13.03 24.68 -12.57
N ASN A 237 13.56 25.10 -11.42
CA ASN A 237 14.92 24.79 -11.00
C ASN A 237 15.00 23.58 -10.04
N LEU A 238 13.85 22.98 -9.68
CA LEU A 238 13.80 21.82 -8.77
C LEU A 238 13.75 20.51 -9.55
N PRO A 239 14.40 19.44 -9.06
CA PRO A 239 14.26 18.11 -9.64
C PRO A 239 12.86 17.58 -9.37
N ILE A 240 12.33 16.82 -10.32
CA ILE A 240 11.15 15.98 -10.11
C ILE A 240 11.64 14.64 -9.60
N LEU A 241 11.21 14.29 -8.39
CA LEU A 241 11.57 13.06 -7.70
C LEU A 241 10.49 11.99 -7.92
N GLU A 242 10.91 10.83 -8.35
CA GLU A 242 10.11 9.60 -8.38
C GLU A 242 10.64 8.67 -7.27
N PHE A 243 9.81 8.35 -6.29
CA PHE A 243 10.20 7.48 -5.19
C PHE A 243 10.34 6.03 -5.68
N ILE A 244 11.53 5.44 -5.54
CA ILE A 244 11.80 4.06 -5.97
C ILE A 244 11.58 3.08 -4.82
N GLY A 245 12.01 3.44 -3.62
CA GLY A 245 11.92 2.60 -2.44
C GLY A 245 13.11 2.80 -1.51
N ARG A 246 13.21 1.95 -0.49
CA ARG A 246 14.36 1.97 0.41
C ARG A 246 15.49 1.11 -0.13
N ILE A 247 16.71 1.61 -0.06
CA ILE A 247 17.91 0.87 -0.46
C ILE A 247 18.02 -0.44 0.32
N ASP A 248 17.61 -0.42 1.61
CA ASP A 248 17.56 -1.61 2.46
C ASP A 248 16.43 -2.59 2.07
N GLN A 249 15.51 -2.22 1.17
CA GLN A 249 14.47 -3.10 0.62
C GLN A 249 14.94 -3.84 -0.66
N THR A 250 16.20 -3.78 -0.95
CA THR A 250 16.84 -4.62 -1.95
C THR A 250 17.13 -5.99 -1.35
N VAL A 251 16.87 -7.05 -2.07
CA VAL A 251 17.34 -8.40 -1.76
C VAL A 251 18.40 -8.82 -2.75
N SER A 252 19.36 -9.57 -2.28
CA SER A 252 20.39 -10.16 -3.12
C SER A 252 20.73 -11.53 -2.58
N ILE A 253 20.62 -12.56 -3.40
CA ILE A 253 20.97 -13.95 -3.06
C ILE A 253 22.31 -14.35 -3.64
N MET A 254 22.72 -13.74 -4.77
CA MET A 254 23.99 -13.98 -5.44
C MET A 254 24.59 -12.70 -6.06
N GLY A 255 24.36 -11.53 -5.45
CA GLY A 255 24.91 -10.24 -5.90
C GLY A 255 24.12 -9.52 -7.01
N GLU A 256 22.87 -9.97 -7.30
CA GLU A 256 22.03 -9.40 -8.37
C GLU A 256 21.31 -8.10 -7.98
N LYS A 257 21.24 -7.76 -6.69
CA LYS A 257 20.58 -6.56 -6.15
C LYS A 257 19.17 -6.37 -6.73
N THR A 258 18.22 -7.23 -6.34
CA THR A 258 16.82 -7.13 -6.78
C THR A 258 16.05 -6.18 -5.89
N THR A 259 15.53 -5.09 -6.44
CA THR A 259 14.71 -4.12 -5.70
C THR A 259 13.29 -4.63 -5.49
N GLU A 260 12.62 -4.15 -4.44
CA GLU A 260 11.19 -4.44 -4.22
C GLU A 260 10.34 -4.04 -5.45
N VAL A 261 10.70 -2.94 -6.11
CA VAL A 261 10.02 -2.49 -7.35
C VAL A 261 10.15 -3.53 -8.45
N ALA A 262 11.32 -4.12 -8.65
CA ALA A 262 11.50 -5.17 -9.66
C ALA A 262 10.69 -6.43 -9.32
N LEU A 263 10.65 -6.82 -8.04
CA LEU A 263 9.84 -7.95 -7.57
C LEU A 263 8.34 -7.70 -7.79
N ARG A 264 7.87 -6.49 -7.47
CA ARG A 264 6.48 -6.08 -7.66
C ARG A 264 6.10 -6.00 -9.13
N THR A 265 6.89 -5.32 -9.95
CA THR A 265 6.65 -5.22 -11.40
C THR A 265 6.52 -6.60 -12.03
N ALA A 266 7.38 -7.56 -11.62
CA ALA A 266 7.27 -8.93 -12.10
C ALA A 266 5.94 -9.59 -11.72
N ALA A 267 5.46 -9.39 -10.50
CA ALA A 267 4.19 -9.93 -10.03
C ALA A 267 2.99 -9.29 -10.74
N GLU A 268 2.95 -7.95 -10.81
CA GLU A 268 1.88 -7.17 -11.46
C GLU A 268 1.77 -7.47 -12.97
N ASP A 269 2.92 -7.46 -13.68
CA ASP A 269 2.95 -7.79 -15.12
C ASP A 269 2.46 -9.23 -15.37
N THR A 270 2.76 -10.15 -14.45
CA THR A 270 2.28 -11.53 -14.55
C THR A 270 0.77 -11.62 -14.36
N ALA A 271 0.22 -10.97 -13.34
CA ALA A 271 -1.21 -10.92 -13.11
C ALA A 271 -1.96 -10.32 -14.30
N LYS A 272 -1.45 -9.18 -14.83
CA LYS A 272 -2.01 -8.51 -16.00
C LYS A 272 -1.97 -9.36 -17.28
N GLN A 273 -0.85 -10.03 -17.54
CA GLN A 273 -0.69 -10.86 -18.76
C GLN A 273 -1.57 -12.09 -18.74
N LEU A 274 -1.82 -12.65 -17.56
CA LEU A 274 -2.62 -13.86 -17.37
C LEU A 274 -4.08 -13.57 -17.03
N GLY A 275 -4.44 -12.30 -16.78
CA GLY A 275 -5.81 -11.87 -16.51
C GLY A 275 -6.36 -12.37 -15.18
N PHE A 276 -5.55 -12.39 -14.12
CA PHE A 276 -6.01 -12.71 -12.77
C PHE A 276 -5.85 -11.53 -11.80
N ASP A 277 -6.69 -11.53 -10.76
CA ASP A 277 -6.66 -10.51 -9.73
C ASP A 277 -5.77 -10.92 -8.56
N MET A 278 -4.63 -10.25 -8.42
CA MET A 278 -3.71 -10.42 -7.30
C MET A 278 -4.07 -9.46 -6.17
N ILE A 279 -4.26 -9.98 -4.95
CA ILE A 279 -4.45 -9.17 -3.74
C ILE A 279 -3.14 -8.49 -3.37
N ASP A 280 -2.10 -9.31 -3.10
CA ASP A 280 -0.76 -8.84 -2.77
C ASP A 280 0.26 -9.97 -2.94
N PHE A 281 1.55 -9.65 -2.77
CA PHE A 281 2.65 -10.62 -2.86
C PHE A 281 3.70 -10.36 -1.79
N THR A 282 4.46 -11.41 -1.46
CA THR A 282 5.63 -11.36 -0.58
C THR A 282 6.72 -12.27 -1.12
N VAL A 283 7.98 -11.89 -0.99
CA VAL A 283 9.13 -12.68 -1.49
C VAL A 283 10.05 -13.08 -0.34
N TYR A 284 10.46 -14.33 -0.34
CA TYR A 284 11.49 -14.87 0.54
C TYR A 284 12.76 -15.19 -0.25
N PRO A 285 13.93 -14.64 0.15
CA PRO A 285 15.22 -15.02 -0.43
C PRO A 285 15.67 -16.36 0.17
N ASP A 286 15.43 -17.46 -0.53
CA ASP A 286 15.76 -18.83 -0.13
C ASP A 286 17.24 -19.12 -0.44
N VAL A 287 18.10 -18.69 0.47
CA VAL A 287 19.56 -18.89 0.37
C VAL A 287 20.00 -20.28 0.86
N GLU A 288 19.12 -21.04 1.49
CA GLU A 288 19.38 -22.42 1.95
C GLU A 288 19.23 -23.43 0.81
N HIS A 289 18.44 -23.08 -0.21
CA HIS A 289 18.31 -23.91 -1.42
C HIS A 289 19.58 -23.83 -2.28
N VAL A 290 19.95 -24.91 -2.92
CA VAL A 290 21.14 -24.96 -3.81
C VAL A 290 20.71 -25.39 -5.21
N PRO A 291 20.89 -24.53 -6.21
CA PRO A 291 21.25 -23.10 -6.16
C PRO A 291 20.19 -22.23 -5.47
N PRO A 292 20.57 -21.08 -4.86
CA PRO A 292 19.61 -20.22 -4.15
C PRO A 292 18.57 -19.63 -5.12
N ARG A 293 17.40 -19.27 -4.58
CA ARG A 293 16.25 -18.79 -5.37
C ARG A 293 15.39 -17.80 -4.62
N TYR A 294 14.48 -17.13 -5.33
CA TYR A 294 13.36 -16.43 -4.71
C TYR A 294 12.14 -17.33 -4.59
N ILE A 295 11.42 -17.24 -3.47
CA ILE A 295 10.09 -17.84 -3.28
C ILE A 295 9.08 -16.71 -3.22
N TYR A 296 8.16 -16.67 -4.17
CA TYR A 296 7.01 -15.78 -4.14
C TYR A 296 5.84 -16.43 -3.41
N PHE A 297 5.19 -15.65 -2.58
CA PHE A 297 3.91 -15.93 -1.95
C PHE A 297 2.90 -14.95 -2.53
N MET A 298 1.83 -15.43 -3.15
CA MET A 298 0.81 -14.57 -3.77
C MET A 298 -0.56 -14.93 -3.22
N GLU A 299 -1.30 -13.93 -2.76
CA GLU A 299 -2.73 -14.04 -2.52
C GLU A 299 -3.47 -13.59 -3.77
N ILE A 300 -4.32 -14.48 -4.30
CA ILE A 300 -5.03 -14.28 -5.56
C ILE A 300 -6.51 -14.33 -5.26
N GLU A 301 -7.24 -13.27 -5.66
CA GLU A 301 -8.69 -13.15 -5.42
C GLU A 301 -9.47 -14.10 -6.34
N SER A 302 -9.09 -14.15 -7.61
CA SER A 302 -9.71 -15.02 -8.61
C SER A 302 -8.70 -15.49 -9.65
N LEU A 303 -8.75 -16.77 -9.98
CA LEU A 303 -7.97 -17.34 -11.09
C LEU A 303 -8.89 -17.69 -12.25
N PRO A 304 -8.50 -17.40 -13.49
CA PRO A 304 -9.21 -17.89 -14.66
C PRO A 304 -9.31 -19.42 -14.64
N GLU A 305 -10.46 -19.94 -15.10
CA GLU A 305 -10.75 -21.38 -15.10
C GLU A 305 -9.66 -22.16 -15.87
N GLY A 306 -9.13 -23.21 -15.23
CA GLY A 306 -8.10 -24.08 -15.81
C GLY A 306 -6.67 -23.57 -15.70
N MET A 307 -6.42 -22.37 -15.17
CA MET A 307 -5.06 -21.84 -14.96
C MET A 307 -4.33 -22.61 -13.88
N LYS A 308 -3.05 -22.92 -14.13
CA LYS A 308 -2.21 -23.67 -13.20
C LYS A 308 -1.09 -22.79 -12.63
N ALA A 309 -0.74 -23.00 -11.37
CA ALA A 309 0.37 -22.30 -10.71
C ALA A 309 1.70 -22.37 -11.49
N LYS A 310 1.91 -23.44 -12.28
CA LYS A 310 3.08 -23.60 -13.16
C LYS A 310 3.13 -22.54 -14.27
N GLU A 311 2.00 -22.16 -14.80
CA GLU A 311 1.91 -21.10 -15.83
C GLU A 311 2.21 -19.73 -15.22
N ILE A 312 1.62 -19.44 -14.07
CA ILE A 312 1.90 -18.20 -13.34
C ILE A 312 3.40 -18.11 -13.03
N ARG A 313 4.01 -19.19 -12.52
CA ARG A 313 5.44 -19.23 -12.22
C ARG A 313 6.30 -18.97 -13.46
N PHE A 314 5.94 -19.53 -14.62
CA PHE A 314 6.67 -19.34 -15.88
C PHE A 314 6.68 -17.87 -16.30
N PHE A 315 5.53 -17.21 -16.29
CA PHE A 315 5.44 -15.79 -16.62
C PHE A 315 6.12 -14.91 -15.58
N LEU A 316 6.01 -15.26 -14.29
CA LEU A 316 6.66 -14.55 -13.19
C LEU A 316 8.19 -14.55 -13.36
N GLU A 317 8.78 -15.69 -13.65
CA GLU A 317 10.22 -15.82 -13.92
C GLU A 317 10.66 -14.95 -15.09
N ARG A 318 9.91 -14.98 -16.19
CA ARG A 318 10.17 -14.18 -17.37
C ARG A 318 10.07 -12.68 -17.09
N ASN A 319 9.06 -12.26 -16.35
CA ASN A 319 8.84 -10.85 -15.99
C ASN A 319 9.88 -10.38 -14.97
N LEU A 320 10.31 -11.24 -14.04
CA LEU A 320 11.41 -10.93 -13.13
C LEU A 320 12.74 -10.75 -13.89
N ALA A 321 13.04 -11.61 -14.86
CA ALA A 321 14.23 -11.46 -15.70
C ALA A 321 14.21 -10.17 -16.51
N LYS A 322 13.03 -9.69 -16.94
CA LYS A 322 12.84 -8.40 -17.61
C LYS A 322 13.03 -7.22 -16.66
N ALA A 323 12.47 -7.31 -15.45
CA ALA A 323 12.56 -6.25 -14.42
C ALA A 323 13.95 -6.17 -13.77
N ASN A 324 14.64 -7.31 -13.66
CA ASN A 324 16.04 -7.41 -13.22
C ASN A 324 16.85 -8.34 -14.15
N PRO A 325 17.47 -7.80 -15.20
CA PRO A 325 18.27 -8.58 -16.14
C PRO A 325 19.43 -9.36 -15.50
N SER A 326 20.00 -8.84 -14.40
CA SER A 326 21.06 -9.53 -13.65
C SER A 326 20.55 -10.83 -13.01
N MET A 327 19.32 -10.83 -12.48
CA MET A 327 18.69 -12.05 -11.97
C MET A 327 18.41 -13.04 -13.09
N GLY A 328 17.87 -12.56 -14.22
CA GLY A 328 17.62 -13.40 -15.39
C GLY A 328 18.88 -14.09 -15.92
N ASP A 329 20.02 -13.37 -16.00
CA ASP A 329 21.32 -13.92 -16.41
C ASP A 329 21.82 -15.01 -15.45
N LYS A 330 21.64 -14.79 -14.13
CA LYS A 330 22.06 -15.77 -13.12
C LYS A 330 21.22 -17.05 -13.15
N VAL A 331 19.92 -16.94 -13.41
CA VAL A 331 19.07 -18.13 -13.59
C VAL A 331 19.45 -18.85 -14.88
N ALA A 332 19.67 -18.14 -15.99
CA ALA A 332 20.08 -18.74 -17.25
C ALA A 332 21.44 -19.48 -17.16
N LYS A 333 22.33 -18.98 -16.31
CA LYS A 333 23.65 -19.60 -16.03
C LYS A 333 23.61 -20.71 -14.94
N GLY A 334 22.45 -20.97 -14.34
CA GLY A 334 22.33 -21.95 -13.25
C GLY A 334 22.98 -21.50 -11.93
N ILE A 335 23.35 -20.23 -11.79
CA ILE A 335 23.88 -19.65 -10.55
C ILE A 335 22.76 -19.48 -9.51
N CYS A 336 21.55 -19.11 -9.97
CA CYS A 336 20.33 -19.14 -9.19
C CYS A 336 19.37 -20.18 -9.78
N ALA A 337 18.58 -20.81 -8.91
CA ALA A 337 17.47 -21.64 -9.36
C ALA A 337 16.28 -20.75 -9.81
N PRO A 338 15.41 -21.24 -10.69
CA PRO A 338 14.16 -20.56 -11.02
C PRO A 338 13.32 -20.27 -9.79
N THR A 339 12.54 -19.18 -9.83
CA THR A 339 11.65 -18.80 -8.73
C THR A 339 10.69 -19.94 -8.35
N LYS A 340 10.36 -20.04 -7.06
CA LYS A 340 9.24 -20.85 -6.57
C LYS A 340 8.04 -19.95 -6.36
N LEU A 341 6.83 -20.44 -6.67
CA LEU A 341 5.58 -19.77 -6.38
C LEU A 341 4.76 -20.59 -5.40
N ASN A 342 4.31 -19.97 -4.33
CA ASN A 342 3.32 -20.49 -3.39
C ASN A 342 2.08 -19.59 -3.48
N ILE A 343 0.93 -20.20 -3.70
CA ILE A 343 -0.36 -19.50 -3.58
C ILE A 343 -0.75 -19.51 -2.11
N LEU A 344 -1.20 -18.38 -1.62
CA LEU A 344 -1.63 -18.19 -0.23
C LEU A 344 -3.13 -18.48 -0.10
N GLU A 345 -3.52 -18.92 1.09
CA GLU A 345 -4.92 -19.00 1.48
C GLU A 345 -5.58 -17.62 1.40
N PRO A 346 -6.87 -17.55 1.06
CA PRO A 346 -7.60 -16.29 1.06
C PRO A 346 -7.52 -15.55 2.40
N GLU A 347 -7.52 -14.21 2.35
CA GLU A 347 -7.45 -13.33 3.52
C GLU A 347 -6.12 -13.36 4.30
N THR A 348 -5.08 -13.97 3.76
CA THR A 348 -3.77 -14.07 4.43
C THR A 348 -3.19 -12.71 4.80
N TYR A 349 -3.23 -11.71 3.90
CA TYR A 349 -2.71 -10.37 4.21
C TYR A 349 -3.56 -9.63 5.23
N SER A 350 -4.86 -9.84 5.23
CA SER A 350 -5.76 -9.31 6.27
C SER A 350 -5.41 -9.90 7.64
N LEU A 351 -5.24 -11.23 7.70
CA LEU A 351 -4.85 -11.95 8.92
C LEU A 351 -3.47 -11.51 9.43
N TYR A 352 -2.50 -11.33 8.53
CA TYR A 352 -1.17 -10.83 8.92
C TYR A 352 -1.25 -9.43 9.54
N ARG A 353 -2.06 -8.57 8.96
CA ARG A 353 -2.29 -7.23 9.48
C ARG A 353 -2.90 -7.27 10.88
N ASP A 354 -3.95 -8.06 11.08
CA ASP A 354 -4.60 -8.21 12.38
C ASP A 354 -3.61 -8.74 13.44
N LEU A 355 -2.75 -9.70 13.07
CA LEU A 355 -1.66 -10.18 13.92
C LEU A 355 -0.69 -9.05 14.32
N MET A 356 -0.36 -8.14 13.41
CA MET A 356 0.54 -7.01 13.71
C MET A 356 -0.13 -5.98 14.62
N ILE A 357 -1.41 -5.73 14.43
CA ILE A 357 -2.21 -4.86 15.31
C ILE A 357 -2.26 -5.45 16.74
N MET A 358 -2.53 -6.75 16.87
CA MET A 358 -2.50 -7.46 18.16
C MET A 358 -1.13 -7.38 18.85
N LYS A 359 -0.06 -7.23 18.09
CA LYS A 359 1.30 -6.99 18.60
C LYS A 359 1.60 -5.53 18.95
N GLY A 360 0.62 -4.64 18.83
CA GLY A 360 0.73 -3.24 19.24
C GLY A 360 1.19 -2.28 18.14
N ILE A 361 1.23 -2.71 16.88
CA ILE A 361 1.52 -1.80 15.76
C ILE A 361 0.26 -1.04 15.39
N ALA A 362 0.33 0.29 15.41
CA ALA A 362 -0.80 1.11 15.03
C ALA A 362 -1.24 0.83 13.58
N PRO A 363 -2.54 0.65 13.30
CA PRO A 363 -3.05 0.33 11.96
C PRO A 363 -2.54 1.29 10.87
N ALA A 364 -2.43 2.59 11.19
CA ALA A 364 -1.93 3.62 10.28
C ALA A 364 -0.43 3.54 9.97
N GLN A 365 0.33 2.70 10.68
CA GLN A 365 1.78 2.50 10.47
C GLN A 365 2.11 1.17 9.80
N LEU A 366 1.11 0.31 9.57
CA LEU A 366 1.33 -0.96 8.91
C LEU A 366 1.65 -0.77 7.44
N LYS A 367 2.81 -1.28 7.05
CA LYS A 367 3.28 -1.29 5.66
C LYS A 367 3.15 -2.69 5.08
N PRO A 368 2.92 -2.83 3.76
CA PRO A 368 2.98 -4.12 3.09
C PRO A 368 4.33 -4.82 3.32
N VAL A 369 4.30 -6.13 3.45
CA VAL A 369 5.52 -6.95 3.60
C VAL A 369 5.81 -7.61 2.26
N HIS A 370 6.55 -6.93 1.40
CA HIS A 370 6.93 -7.49 0.10
C HIS A 370 8.21 -8.32 0.15
N ILE A 371 9.00 -8.21 1.24
CA ILE A 371 10.20 -9.00 1.45
C ILE A 371 10.20 -9.54 2.87
N ILE A 372 10.32 -10.86 3.02
CA ILE A 372 10.45 -11.52 4.32
C ILE A 372 11.85 -11.27 4.87
N ARG A 373 11.92 -10.68 6.07
CA ARG A 373 13.17 -10.27 6.72
C ARG A 373 13.41 -10.91 8.09
N ASN A 374 12.40 -11.54 8.66
CA ASN A 374 12.51 -12.13 10.00
C ASN A 374 11.73 -13.45 10.09
N GLU A 375 12.05 -14.20 11.13
CA GLU A 375 11.52 -15.55 11.34
C GLU A 375 10.01 -15.57 11.60
N LEU A 376 9.44 -14.52 12.19
CA LEU A 376 7.99 -14.43 12.39
C LEU A 376 7.27 -14.34 11.05
N GLN A 377 7.72 -13.44 10.16
CA GLN A 377 7.18 -13.30 8.81
C GLN A 377 7.35 -14.64 8.05
N ARG A 378 8.53 -15.24 8.11
CA ARG A 378 8.80 -16.51 7.45
C ARG A 378 7.82 -17.59 7.91
N LYS A 379 7.70 -17.84 9.21
CA LYS A 379 6.77 -18.83 9.75
C LYS A 379 5.33 -18.53 9.35
N PHE A 380 4.92 -17.27 9.43
CA PHE A 380 3.56 -16.89 9.08
C PHE A 380 3.24 -17.22 7.61
N PHE A 381 3.98 -16.65 6.65
CA PHE A 381 3.68 -16.84 5.23
C PHE A 381 3.82 -18.30 4.78
N PHE A 382 4.80 -19.02 5.32
CA PHE A 382 4.92 -20.47 5.02
C PHE A 382 3.76 -21.30 5.59
N SER A 383 3.15 -20.89 6.71
CA SER A 383 1.99 -21.59 7.28
C SER A 383 0.67 -21.32 6.56
N GLN A 384 0.61 -20.28 5.74
CA GLN A 384 -0.59 -19.86 5.00
C GLN A 384 -0.57 -20.30 3.54
N THR A 385 0.26 -21.24 3.17
CA THR A 385 0.27 -21.80 1.82
C THR A 385 -0.77 -22.90 1.70
N GLU A 386 -1.54 -22.90 0.61
CA GLU A 386 -2.39 -24.03 0.25
C GLU A 386 -1.58 -25.33 0.30
N TYR A 387 -2.13 -26.36 0.94
CA TYR A 387 -1.48 -27.64 1.13
C TYR A 387 -1.01 -28.23 -0.20
N GLY A 388 0.30 -28.26 -0.38
CA GLY A 388 0.95 -29.24 -1.23
C GLY A 388 0.76 -29.08 -2.72
N VAL A 389 0.95 -27.88 -3.29
CA VAL A 389 1.49 -27.84 -4.64
C VAL A 389 3.02 -27.89 -4.55
N GLU A 390 3.53 -28.97 -4.04
CA GLU A 390 4.82 -29.47 -4.52
C GLU A 390 4.65 -29.78 -6.00
N LEU A 391 4.91 -28.79 -6.82
CA LEU A 391 5.25 -29.03 -8.21
C LEU A 391 6.64 -29.63 -8.21
N VAL A 392 6.65 -30.92 -7.83
CA VAL A 392 7.78 -31.81 -7.93
C VAL A 392 8.14 -31.96 -9.41
N LYS A 393 9.43 -31.71 -9.67
CA LYS A 393 10.29 -32.14 -10.78
C LYS A 393 10.03 -31.52 -12.14
#